data_1d2c86405acce7ca8df21af82ca1077a
#
_entry.id   1d2c86405acce7ca8df21af82ca1077a
#
_cell.length_a   1.000
_cell.length_b   1.000
_cell.length_c   1.000
_cell.angle_alpha   90.00
_cell.angle_beta   90.00
_cell.angle_gamma   90.00
#
_symmetry.space_group_name_H-M   'P 1'
#
loop_
_entity.id
_entity.type
_entity.pdbx_description
1 polymer ?
#
loop_
_entity_poly.entity_id
_entity_poly.type
_entity_poly.pdbx_seq_one_letter_code
_entity_poly.pdbx_strand_id
1 'polypeptide(L)'
;MELKTANYLKERQVIRLVFPISTIDDLNSISLVRTGSNIWETPVSIRTVQLLLNLNFVFSKSLKNFQQENQIKKKSAIKPKIAEKLPIPDEKLKLYHFQKVGINFIEKKKGRCLIADEMGLGKTIQSLAWLCLHPEIRPVLIICPASLKYNWYREVQKWIGVHSQILSGTIPNYINENIVIINYDIIAYWYKQLKEMEFKLLILDEAHYIKNNQAKRTKTFKKLIYNIPKLIALTGTPIENRPVEIYNIVKAIDPLLFPNFVEFVEEYCNAKKTRFGWDTSGASHTLKLNRILKSTIMIRRKKIDVLKELPPKNIVKVPIQIDNEKEYKKAENEFINFLKDKYHTKIITDDLKKELKEYAVRNKIEISKNPTDEEIRFVIETKFQRINTAPILAQIETLKQLSIKGKLKQIKDWINTFLESDEKLVIFLTHQKTMDYFIHTFPDAVKIDGSVPIPKRQELIDKFQNDKKTKLFFGNIYAAGTGITLTAASNVAIIEFPWSPGTLVQAADRVHRITQTKQVTVWNLVGADTIEERIIDLLCRKEKIIYQVLDGKKDIDSSIFNDLIKSYKL
;
A
#
# COMPACT_ATOMS: atom_id res chain seq x y z
N MET A 1 -21.58 15.67 -45.08
CA MET A 1 -21.14 15.30 -43.73
C MET A 1 -19.71 14.78 -43.84
N GLU A 2 -18.74 15.52 -43.27
CA GLU A 2 -17.35 15.04 -43.27
C GLU A 2 -17.21 13.79 -42.39
N LEU A 3 -16.54 12.77 -42.89
CA LEU A 3 -16.45 11.47 -42.24
C LEU A 3 -15.52 11.56 -41.02
N LYS A 4 -16.05 11.29 -39.81
CA LYS A 4 -15.26 11.15 -38.59
C LYS A 4 -14.84 9.70 -38.40
N THR A 5 -13.55 9.39 -38.41
CA THR A 5 -13.08 8.01 -38.27
C THR A 5 -12.14 7.83 -37.09
N ALA A 6 -12.21 6.64 -36.46
CA ALA A 6 -11.34 6.25 -35.36
C ALA A 6 -10.73 4.86 -35.61
N ASN A 7 -9.41 4.78 -35.61
CA ASN A 7 -8.65 3.55 -35.84
C ASN A 7 -7.72 3.24 -34.66
N TYR A 8 -7.80 2.03 -34.13
CA TYR A 8 -6.94 1.58 -33.04
C TYR A 8 -5.61 1.03 -33.54
N LEU A 9 -4.53 1.67 -33.15
CA LEU A 9 -3.16 1.23 -33.40
C LEU A 9 -2.65 0.45 -32.20
N LYS A 10 -2.79 -0.88 -32.25
CA LYS A 10 -2.54 -1.79 -31.13
C LYS A 10 -1.10 -1.74 -30.62
N GLU A 11 -0.11 -1.62 -31.50
CA GLU A 11 1.31 -1.55 -31.16
C GLU A 11 1.67 -0.30 -30.35
N ARG A 12 1.03 0.81 -30.62
CA ARG A 12 1.25 2.10 -29.97
C ARG A 12 0.26 2.40 -28.83
N GLN A 13 -0.75 1.56 -28.65
CA GLN A 13 -1.82 1.75 -27.65
C GLN A 13 -2.54 3.10 -27.78
N VAL A 14 -2.73 3.58 -28.98
CA VAL A 14 -3.40 4.85 -29.30
C VAL A 14 -4.52 4.65 -30.30
N ILE A 15 -5.51 5.55 -30.27
CA ILE A 15 -6.54 5.68 -31.29
C ILE A 15 -6.16 6.83 -32.20
N ARG A 16 -5.99 6.55 -33.49
CA ARG A 16 -5.82 7.57 -34.51
C ARG A 16 -7.19 8.03 -34.98
N LEU A 17 -7.40 9.34 -34.90
CA LEU A 17 -8.64 10.01 -35.25
C LEU A 17 -8.42 10.86 -36.50
N VAL A 18 -9.40 10.83 -37.42
CA VAL A 18 -9.49 11.74 -38.54
C VAL A 18 -10.84 12.43 -38.46
N PHE A 19 -10.83 13.76 -38.31
CA PHE A 19 -12.04 14.55 -38.18
C PHE A 19 -11.79 16.00 -38.56
N PRO A 20 -12.84 16.78 -38.94
CA PRO A 20 -12.70 18.20 -39.22
C PRO A 20 -12.39 19.01 -37.96
N ILE A 21 -11.65 20.09 -38.11
CA ILE A 21 -11.16 20.94 -37.01
C ILE A 21 -12.29 21.49 -36.12
N SER A 22 -13.48 21.67 -36.69
CA SER A 22 -14.68 22.10 -35.97
C SER A 22 -15.17 21.14 -34.89
N THR A 23 -14.67 19.90 -34.88
CA THR A 23 -15.01 18.87 -33.87
C THR A 23 -14.05 18.87 -32.68
N ILE A 24 -13.00 19.72 -32.69
CA ILE A 24 -11.94 19.68 -31.67
C ILE A 24 -12.45 20.05 -30.28
N ASP A 25 -13.40 20.96 -30.20
CA ASP A 25 -13.97 21.42 -28.93
C ASP A 25 -14.81 20.32 -28.26
N ASP A 26 -15.45 19.45 -29.02
CA ASP A 26 -16.19 18.30 -28.50
C ASP A 26 -15.26 17.24 -27.89
N LEU A 27 -13.97 17.29 -28.22
CA LEU A 27 -12.95 16.36 -27.78
C LEU A 27 -12.04 16.90 -26.67
N ASN A 28 -12.33 18.07 -26.12
CA ASN A 28 -11.53 18.74 -25.07
C ASN A 28 -11.36 17.90 -23.79
N SER A 29 -12.22 16.89 -23.57
CA SER A 29 -12.16 16.00 -22.41
C SER A 29 -11.14 14.87 -22.55
N ILE A 30 -10.45 14.73 -23.68
CA ILE A 30 -9.42 13.73 -23.94
C ILE A 30 -8.12 14.38 -24.42
N SER A 31 -6.99 13.72 -24.11
CA SER A 31 -5.68 14.20 -24.56
C SER A 31 -5.49 13.94 -26.05
N LEU A 32 -5.41 14.99 -26.86
CA LEU A 32 -5.17 14.90 -28.29
C LEU A 32 -3.75 15.35 -28.64
N VAL A 33 -3.06 14.58 -29.49
CA VAL A 33 -1.78 14.93 -30.09
C VAL A 33 -1.95 15.02 -31.60
N ARG A 34 -1.70 16.18 -32.18
CA ARG A 34 -1.78 16.36 -33.63
C ARG A 34 -0.58 15.68 -34.32
N THR A 35 -0.85 14.81 -35.27
CA THR A 35 0.17 14.04 -36.00
C THR A 35 0.18 14.32 -37.51
N GLY A 36 -0.81 15.09 -37.99
CA GLY A 36 -0.91 15.50 -39.41
C GLY A 36 -2.05 16.49 -39.65
N SER A 37 -2.30 16.82 -40.91
CA SER A 37 -3.47 17.64 -41.29
C SER A 37 -4.73 16.83 -41.03
N ASN A 38 -5.58 17.30 -40.11
CA ASN A 38 -6.79 16.63 -39.64
C ASN A 38 -6.59 15.22 -39.05
N ILE A 39 -5.34 14.87 -38.65
CA ILE A 39 -5.00 13.57 -38.03
C ILE A 39 -4.52 13.82 -36.61
N TRP A 40 -5.18 13.14 -35.68
CA TRP A 40 -4.92 13.24 -34.24
C TRP A 40 -4.72 11.87 -33.64
N GLU A 41 -3.97 11.76 -32.58
CA GLU A 41 -3.82 10.54 -31.80
C GLU A 41 -4.20 10.81 -30.33
N THR A 42 -4.86 9.84 -29.72
CA THR A 42 -5.26 9.87 -28.31
C THR A 42 -4.99 8.51 -27.66
N PRO A 43 -4.61 8.45 -26.39
CA PRO A 43 -4.48 7.19 -25.68
C PRO A 43 -5.79 6.40 -25.70
N VAL A 44 -5.71 5.08 -25.91
CA VAL A 44 -6.90 4.23 -25.88
C VAL A 44 -7.41 4.07 -24.46
N SER A 45 -8.70 4.37 -24.22
CA SER A 45 -9.41 4.10 -22.99
C SER A 45 -10.88 3.79 -23.26
N ILE A 46 -11.55 3.12 -22.31
CA ILE A 46 -13.00 2.85 -22.42
C ILE A 46 -13.77 4.17 -22.49
N ARG A 47 -13.35 5.19 -21.74
CA ARG A 47 -13.97 6.52 -21.76
C ARG A 47 -13.78 7.21 -23.12
N THR A 48 -12.56 7.16 -23.66
CA THR A 48 -12.28 7.68 -25.02
C THR A 48 -13.15 7.00 -26.06
N VAL A 49 -13.25 5.66 -26.04
CA VAL A 49 -14.10 4.90 -26.96
C VAL A 49 -15.58 5.28 -26.81
N GLN A 50 -16.07 5.47 -25.58
CA GLN A 50 -17.46 5.87 -25.33
C GLN A 50 -17.75 7.29 -25.82
N LEU A 51 -16.82 8.24 -25.60
CA LEU A 51 -16.93 9.60 -26.12
C LEU A 51 -16.99 9.62 -27.66
N LEU A 52 -16.10 8.86 -28.32
CA LEU A 52 -16.05 8.78 -29.77
C LEU A 52 -17.32 8.16 -30.37
N LEU A 53 -17.93 7.19 -29.67
CA LEU A 53 -19.24 6.65 -30.03
C LEU A 53 -20.34 7.71 -29.95
N ASN A 54 -20.36 8.47 -28.86
CA ASN A 54 -21.35 9.53 -28.65
C ASN A 54 -21.22 10.66 -29.70
N LEU A 55 -20.02 10.88 -30.22
CA LEU A 55 -19.72 11.85 -31.26
C LEU A 55 -19.85 11.28 -32.69
N ASN A 56 -20.41 10.07 -32.82
CA ASN A 56 -20.67 9.39 -34.10
C ASN A 56 -19.40 9.12 -34.95
N PHE A 57 -18.28 8.79 -34.32
CA PHE A 57 -17.11 8.33 -35.06
C PHE A 57 -17.30 6.92 -35.63
N VAL A 58 -16.89 6.72 -36.88
CA VAL A 58 -16.87 5.40 -37.52
C VAL A 58 -15.63 4.63 -37.05
N PHE A 59 -15.87 3.49 -36.41
CA PHE A 59 -14.79 2.67 -35.82
C PHE A 59 -14.24 1.65 -36.82
N SER A 60 -12.91 1.57 -36.88
CA SER A 60 -12.23 0.47 -37.55
C SER A 60 -12.53 -0.89 -36.91
N LYS A 61 -12.29 -1.97 -37.64
CA LYS A 61 -12.44 -3.35 -37.15
C LYS A 61 -11.63 -3.60 -35.87
N SER A 62 -10.40 -3.07 -35.77
CA SER A 62 -9.53 -3.19 -34.60
C SER A 62 -10.13 -2.49 -33.37
N LEU A 63 -10.75 -1.31 -33.54
CA LEU A 63 -11.39 -0.60 -32.44
C LEU A 63 -12.71 -1.23 -31.99
N LYS A 64 -13.47 -1.79 -32.93
CA LYS A 64 -14.69 -2.59 -32.62
C LYS A 64 -14.34 -3.84 -31.82
N ASN A 65 -13.29 -4.55 -32.19
CA ASN A 65 -12.80 -5.72 -31.44
C ASN A 65 -12.35 -5.32 -30.02
N PHE A 66 -11.60 -4.23 -29.88
CA PHE A 66 -11.22 -3.69 -28.56
C PHE A 66 -12.47 -3.37 -27.71
N GLN A 67 -13.49 -2.74 -28.29
CA GLN A 67 -14.75 -2.45 -27.61
C GLN A 67 -15.47 -3.72 -27.16
N GLN A 68 -15.59 -4.72 -28.03
CA GLN A 68 -16.23 -6.00 -27.72
C GLN A 68 -15.50 -6.77 -26.62
N GLU A 69 -14.17 -6.88 -26.69
CA GLU A 69 -13.36 -7.53 -25.65
C GLU A 69 -13.54 -6.87 -24.28
N ASN A 70 -13.68 -5.55 -24.25
CA ASN A 70 -13.88 -4.82 -23.00
C ASN A 70 -15.35 -4.83 -22.51
N GLN A 71 -16.33 -4.99 -23.41
CA GLN A 71 -17.74 -5.25 -23.03
C GLN A 71 -17.91 -6.65 -22.45
N ILE A 72 -17.23 -7.65 -23.01
CA ILE A 72 -17.20 -9.02 -22.49
C ILE A 72 -16.54 -9.03 -21.09
N LYS A 73 -15.43 -8.29 -20.89
CA LYS A 73 -14.80 -8.10 -19.58
C LYS A 73 -15.73 -7.44 -18.55
N LYS A 74 -16.62 -6.52 -18.96
CA LYS A 74 -17.65 -5.92 -18.08
C LYS A 74 -18.79 -6.87 -17.73
N LYS A 75 -19.19 -7.75 -18.65
CA LYS A 75 -20.27 -8.74 -18.43
C LYS A 75 -19.82 -9.97 -17.64
N SER A 76 -18.52 -10.28 -17.63
CA SER A 76 -17.94 -11.41 -16.91
C SER A 76 -17.55 -11.08 -15.45
N ALA A 77 -18.35 -10.29 -14.73
CA ALA A 77 -18.34 -10.24 -13.27
C ALA A 77 -18.90 -11.57 -12.74
N ILE A 78 -18.22 -12.67 -13.07
CA ILE A 78 -18.59 -14.01 -12.65
C ILE A 78 -18.19 -14.14 -11.18
N LYS A 79 -19.19 -14.45 -10.33
CA LYS A 79 -18.91 -15.12 -9.05
C LYS A 79 -17.95 -16.27 -9.37
N PRO A 80 -16.83 -16.44 -8.64
CA PRO A 80 -15.91 -17.53 -8.94
C PRO A 80 -16.69 -18.85 -8.79
N LYS A 81 -16.97 -19.52 -9.90
CA LYS A 81 -17.49 -20.89 -9.88
C LYS A 81 -16.47 -21.75 -9.16
N ILE A 82 -16.96 -22.55 -8.25
CA ILE A 82 -16.22 -23.57 -7.48
C ILE A 82 -15.28 -24.35 -8.41
N ALA A 83 -14.04 -24.46 -7.98
CA ALA A 83 -12.94 -25.01 -8.75
C ALA A 83 -13.22 -26.44 -9.26
N GLU A 84 -13.25 -26.62 -10.57
CA GLU A 84 -12.96 -27.91 -11.18
C GLU A 84 -11.56 -28.37 -10.74
N LYS A 85 -11.41 -29.69 -10.55
CA LYS A 85 -10.17 -30.32 -10.06
C LYS A 85 -8.95 -29.79 -10.78
N LEU A 86 -8.09 -29.09 -10.03
CA LEU A 86 -6.74 -28.78 -10.51
C LEU A 86 -5.95 -30.08 -10.56
N PRO A 87 -5.12 -30.32 -11.58
CA PRO A 87 -4.23 -31.47 -11.68
C PRO A 87 -3.01 -31.36 -10.75
N ILE A 88 -3.18 -30.80 -9.55
CA ILE A 88 -2.14 -30.80 -8.53
C ILE A 88 -2.25 -32.12 -7.80
N PRO A 89 -1.17 -32.90 -7.69
CA PRO A 89 -1.15 -34.05 -6.81
C PRO A 89 -1.43 -33.56 -5.38
N ASP A 90 -2.62 -33.84 -4.85
CA ASP A 90 -3.06 -33.41 -3.50
C ASP A 90 -2.11 -33.93 -2.40
N GLU A 91 -1.37 -35.01 -2.66
CA GLU A 91 -0.45 -35.64 -1.73
C GLU A 91 0.80 -34.80 -1.41
N LYS A 92 1.28 -33.97 -2.35
CA LYS A 92 2.47 -33.12 -2.11
C LYS A 92 2.16 -31.75 -1.56
N LEU A 93 0.99 -31.20 -1.84
CA LEU A 93 0.59 -29.84 -1.47
C LEU A 93 -0.75 -29.89 -0.72
N LYS A 94 -0.73 -29.93 0.60
CA LYS A 94 -1.93 -29.77 1.44
C LYS A 94 -2.45 -28.32 1.32
N LEU A 95 -3.14 -28.01 0.20
CA LEU A 95 -3.69 -26.68 -0.08
C LEU A 95 -5.12 -26.57 0.47
N TYR A 96 -5.39 -25.46 1.14
CA TYR A 96 -6.76 -25.10 1.51
C TYR A 96 -7.61 -24.82 0.26
N HIS A 97 -8.92 -25.05 0.37
CA HIS A 97 -9.85 -24.82 -0.75
C HIS A 97 -9.71 -23.43 -1.35
N PHE A 98 -9.65 -22.38 -0.51
CA PHE A 98 -9.49 -21.02 -0.98
C PHE A 98 -8.16 -20.77 -1.71
N GLN A 99 -7.08 -21.47 -1.34
CA GLN A 99 -5.80 -21.39 -2.05
C GLN A 99 -5.91 -22.00 -3.45
N LYS A 100 -6.60 -23.12 -3.61
CA LYS A 100 -6.91 -23.72 -4.93
C LYS A 100 -7.72 -22.74 -5.80
N VAL A 101 -8.70 -22.02 -5.21
CA VAL A 101 -9.43 -20.94 -5.91
C VAL A 101 -8.51 -19.81 -6.35
N GLY A 102 -7.53 -19.44 -5.54
CA GLY A 102 -6.53 -18.42 -5.90
C GLY A 102 -5.64 -18.86 -7.05
N ILE A 103 -5.17 -20.11 -7.05
CA ILE A 103 -4.38 -20.69 -8.15
C ILE A 103 -5.19 -20.69 -9.45
N ASN A 104 -6.45 -21.11 -9.41
CA ASN A 104 -7.37 -21.02 -10.56
C ASN A 104 -7.58 -19.60 -11.05
N PHE A 105 -7.58 -18.62 -10.14
CA PHE A 105 -7.68 -17.22 -10.54
C PHE A 105 -6.41 -16.79 -11.30
N ILE A 106 -5.21 -17.16 -10.83
CA ILE A 106 -3.96 -16.89 -11.55
C ILE A 106 -4.01 -17.49 -12.95
N GLU A 107 -4.47 -18.75 -13.07
CA GLU A 107 -4.62 -19.46 -14.35
C GLU A 107 -5.56 -18.72 -15.30
N LYS A 108 -6.78 -18.40 -14.85
CA LYS A 108 -7.77 -17.64 -15.63
C LYS A 108 -7.27 -16.28 -16.09
N LYS A 109 -6.37 -15.64 -15.31
CA LYS A 109 -5.72 -14.36 -15.65
C LYS A 109 -4.41 -14.55 -16.41
N LYS A 110 -4.09 -15.80 -16.85
CA LYS A 110 -2.89 -16.14 -17.63
C LYS A 110 -1.60 -15.64 -16.97
N GLY A 111 -1.54 -15.69 -15.63
CA GLY A 111 -0.39 -15.22 -14.83
C GLY A 111 -0.25 -13.69 -14.75
N ARG A 112 -1.29 -12.89 -15.05
CA ARG A 112 -1.28 -11.42 -14.87
C ARG A 112 -2.40 -11.00 -13.92
N CYS A 113 -2.09 -10.91 -12.61
CA CYS A 113 -3.10 -10.64 -11.58
C CYS A 113 -2.52 -10.08 -10.29
N LEU A 114 -3.41 -9.61 -9.44
CA LEU A 114 -3.17 -9.19 -8.06
C LEU A 114 -3.84 -10.16 -7.10
N ILE A 115 -3.04 -10.86 -6.30
CA ILE A 115 -3.52 -11.64 -5.14
C ILE A 115 -3.48 -10.71 -3.93
N ALA A 116 -4.63 -10.13 -3.61
CA ALA A 116 -4.79 -9.16 -2.53
C ALA A 116 -5.40 -9.78 -1.27
N ASP A 117 -5.24 -11.09 -1.09
CA ASP A 117 -5.70 -11.82 0.08
C ASP A 117 -5.13 -11.23 1.37
N GLU A 118 -5.93 -11.28 2.43
CA GLU A 118 -5.50 -10.85 3.75
C GLU A 118 -4.20 -11.57 4.16
N MET A 119 -3.41 -10.93 5.01
CA MET A 119 -2.13 -11.49 5.44
C MET A 119 -2.31 -12.84 6.14
N GLY A 120 -1.36 -13.76 5.94
CA GLY A 120 -1.43 -15.08 6.53
C GLY A 120 -2.28 -16.11 5.75
N LEU A 121 -2.92 -15.74 4.64
CA LEU A 121 -3.68 -16.67 3.78
C LEU A 121 -2.82 -17.43 2.75
N GLY A 122 -1.50 -17.33 2.83
CA GLY A 122 -0.62 -18.13 1.97
C GLY A 122 -0.56 -17.64 0.52
N LYS A 123 -0.41 -16.34 0.28
CA LYS A 123 -0.22 -15.79 -1.08
C LYS A 123 1.01 -16.37 -1.78
N THR A 124 2.08 -16.58 -1.02
CA THR A 124 3.34 -17.19 -1.51
C THR A 124 3.09 -18.58 -2.07
N ILE A 125 2.43 -19.47 -1.30
CA ILE A 125 2.14 -20.84 -1.76
C ILE A 125 1.22 -20.85 -2.99
N GLN A 126 0.25 -19.93 -3.11
CA GLN A 126 -0.62 -19.85 -4.27
C GLN A 126 0.17 -19.53 -5.55
N SER A 127 1.14 -18.61 -5.51
CA SER A 127 1.98 -18.27 -6.65
C SER A 127 2.97 -19.39 -7.00
N LEU A 128 3.57 -20.04 -5.98
CA LEU A 128 4.51 -21.13 -6.19
C LEU A 128 3.79 -22.41 -6.69
N ALA A 129 2.61 -22.73 -6.15
CA ALA A 129 1.81 -23.85 -6.62
C ALA A 129 1.38 -23.68 -8.09
N TRP A 130 0.99 -22.45 -8.48
CA TRP A 130 0.74 -22.15 -9.89
C TRP A 130 1.99 -22.34 -10.75
N LEU A 131 3.17 -21.93 -10.24
CA LEU A 131 4.44 -22.10 -10.94
C LEU A 131 4.85 -23.58 -11.07
N CYS A 132 4.44 -24.45 -10.13
CA CYS A 132 4.62 -25.91 -10.24
C CYS A 132 3.83 -26.51 -11.41
N LEU A 133 2.64 -25.95 -11.69
CA LEU A 133 1.82 -26.39 -12.83
C LEU A 133 2.38 -25.95 -14.18
N HIS A 134 3.30 -24.99 -14.17
CA HIS A 134 3.89 -24.39 -15.37
C HIS A 134 5.42 -24.42 -15.35
N PRO A 135 6.04 -25.62 -15.41
CA PRO A 135 7.50 -25.75 -15.38
C PRO A 135 8.20 -25.09 -16.57
N GLU A 136 7.48 -24.89 -17.67
CA GLU A 136 7.97 -24.20 -18.87
C GLU A 136 8.13 -22.69 -18.68
N ILE A 137 7.53 -22.11 -17.62
CA ILE A 137 7.64 -20.67 -17.32
C ILE A 137 8.92 -20.43 -16.52
N ARG A 138 10.04 -20.40 -17.23
CA ARG A 138 11.39 -20.09 -16.71
C ARG A 138 12.10 -19.19 -17.72
N PRO A 139 13.01 -18.31 -17.33
CA PRO A 139 13.36 -17.96 -15.95
C PRO A 139 12.30 -17.09 -15.23
N VAL A 140 12.35 -17.08 -13.88
CA VAL A 140 11.42 -16.37 -12.99
C VAL A 140 12.19 -15.38 -12.12
N LEU A 141 11.68 -14.15 -12.03
CA LEU A 141 12.18 -13.13 -11.11
C LEU A 141 11.21 -12.96 -9.95
N ILE A 142 11.71 -13.03 -8.72
CA ILE A 142 10.96 -12.75 -7.50
C ILE A 142 11.53 -11.48 -6.88
N ILE A 143 10.73 -10.41 -6.81
CA ILE A 143 11.08 -9.17 -6.14
C ILE A 143 10.31 -9.09 -4.83
N CYS A 144 11.02 -8.96 -3.71
CA CYS A 144 10.43 -8.95 -2.38
C CYS A 144 11.16 -7.95 -1.46
N PRO A 145 10.62 -7.62 -0.27
CA PRO A 145 11.40 -6.93 0.76
C PRO A 145 12.66 -7.69 1.15
N ALA A 146 13.72 -6.96 1.55
CA ALA A 146 15.02 -7.56 1.88
C ALA A 146 14.92 -8.65 2.96
N SER A 147 14.06 -8.47 3.95
CA SER A 147 13.80 -9.43 5.03
C SER A 147 13.17 -10.74 4.56
N LEU A 148 12.53 -10.75 3.38
CA LEU A 148 11.80 -11.90 2.86
C LEU A 148 12.61 -12.78 1.90
N LYS A 149 13.79 -12.36 1.46
CA LYS A 149 14.58 -13.10 0.45
C LYS A 149 14.86 -14.55 0.86
N TYR A 150 15.31 -14.79 2.09
CA TYR A 150 15.56 -16.14 2.58
C TYR A 150 14.29 -16.95 2.83
N ASN A 151 13.20 -16.29 3.21
CA ASN A 151 11.90 -16.96 3.29
C ASN A 151 11.46 -17.46 1.91
N TRP A 152 11.56 -16.62 0.88
CA TRP A 152 11.29 -17.01 -0.50
C TRP A 152 12.18 -18.15 -0.98
N TYR A 153 13.48 -18.11 -0.68
CA TYR A 153 14.42 -19.20 -0.98
C TYR A 153 13.94 -20.52 -0.40
N ARG A 154 13.57 -20.53 0.90
CA ARG A 154 13.07 -21.75 1.58
C ARG A 154 11.72 -22.22 1.03
N GLU A 155 10.81 -21.30 0.75
CA GLU A 155 9.50 -21.62 0.17
C GLU A 155 9.65 -22.21 -1.24
N VAL A 156 10.53 -21.68 -2.08
CA VAL A 156 10.85 -22.24 -3.40
C VAL A 156 11.40 -23.66 -3.25
N GLN A 157 12.38 -23.86 -2.37
CA GLN A 157 12.96 -25.19 -2.12
C GLN A 157 11.91 -26.17 -1.58
N LYS A 158 11.09 -25.73 -0.64
CA LYS A 158 10.06 -26.56 -0.01
C LYS A 158 8.96 -26.99 -0.97
N TRP A 159 8.44 -26.08 -1.77
CA TRP A 159 7.24 -26.31 -2.57
C TRP A 159 7.54 -26.71 -4.02
N ILE A 160 8.62 -26.21 -4.62
CA ILE A 160 9.00 -26.49 -6.00
C ILE A 160 10.12 -27.52 -6.07
N GLY A 161 10.99 -27.60 -5.03
CA GLY A 161 12.12 -28.54 -4.97
C GLY A 161 13.28 -28.18 -5.88
N VAL A 162 13.39 -26.89 -6.31
CA VAL A 162 14.48 -26.41 -7.19
C VAL A 162 15.32 -25.35 -6.48
N HIS A 163 16.57 -25.22 -6.94
CA HIS A 163 17.45 -24.15 -6.47
C HIS A 163 16.99 -22.79 -6.96
N SER A 164 17.29 -21.78 -6.19
CA SER A 164 17.08 -20.38 -6.53
C SER A 164 18.26 -19.55 -6.06
N GLN A 165 18.55 -18.45 -6.77
CA GLN A 165 19.67 -17.57 -6.45
C GLN A 165 19.17 -16.30 -5.76
N ILE A 166 19.74 -16.01 -4.58
CA ILE A 166 19.48 -14.74 -3.87
C ILE A 166 20.53 -13.73 -4.33
N LEU A 167 20.10 -12.66 -4.96
CA LEU A 167 20.96 -11.53 -5.31
C LEU A 167 21.10 -10.60 -4.11
N SER A 168 22.34 -10.17 -3.83
CA SER A 168 22.68 -9.32 -2.69
C SER A 168 23.78 -8.33 -3.04
N GLY A 169 23.82 -7.20 -2.30
CA GLY A 169 24.78 -6.14 -2.55
C GLY A 169 24.46 -5.27 -3.77
N THR A 170 25.27 -4.26 -3.97
CA THR A 170 25.13 -3.27 -5.06
C THR A 170 26.09 -3.51 -6.22
N ILE A 171 27.01 -4.49 -6.09
CA ILE A 171 27.92 -4.91 -7.14
C ILE A 171 27.36 -6.20 -7.74
N PRO A 172 26.87 -6.18 -8.99
CA PRO A 172 26.33 -7.35 -9.64
C PRO A 172 27.40 -8.42 -9.90
N ASN A 173 27.00 -9.67 -9.70
CA ASN A 173 27.77 -10.85 -10.10
C ASN A 173 26.97 -11.72 -11.08
N TYR A 174 27.43 -12.91 -11.36
CA TYR A 174 26.81 -13.79 -12.34
C TYR A 174 25.48 -14.37 -11.86
N ILE A 175 24.49 -14.47 -12.75
CA ILE A 175 23.19 -15.09 -12.48
C ILE A 175 23.16 -16.47 -13.16
N ASN A 176 23.10 -17.53 -12.35
CA ASN A 176 23.19 -18.91 -12.82
C ASN A 176 21.89 -19.70 -12.72
N GLU A 177 20.92 -19.20 -11.93
CA GLU A 177 19.71 -19.95 -11.62
C GLU A 177 18.49 -19.43 -12.40
N ASN A 178 17.57 -20.34 -12.68
CA ASN A 178 16.32 -20.03 -13.36
C ASN A 178 15.25 -19.38 -12.45
N ILE A 179 15.45 -19.40 -11.13
CA ILE A 179 14.64 -18.65 -10.19
C ILE A 179 15.56 -17.69 -9.43
N VAL A 180 15.31 -16.40 -9.60
CA VAL A 180 16.14 -15.32 -9.08
C VAL A 180 15.33 -14.51 -8.06
N ILE A 181 15.91 -14.30 -6.88
CA ILE A 181 15.27 -13.56 -5.78
C ILE A 181 16.08 -12.31 -5.48
N ILE A 182 15.43 -11.15 -5.52
CA ILE A 182 16.07 -9.85 -5.29
C ILE A 182 15.17 -8.93 -4.45
N ASN A 183 15.75 -7.99 -3.72
CA ASN A 183 14.96 -6.99 -3.02
C ASN A 183 14.86 -5.67 -3.80
N TYR A 184 13.79 -4.92 -3.50
CA TYR A 184 13.44 -3.67 -4.18
C TYR A 184 14.56 -2.64 -4.22
N ASP A 185 15.37 -2.53 -3.16
CA ASP A 185 16.33 -1.43 -3.03
C ASP A 185 17.55 -1.58 -3.94
N ILE A 186 17.88 -2.82 -4.31
CA ILE A 186 19.06 -3.11 -5.15
C ILE A 186 18.74 -3.37 -6.62
N ILE A 187 17.45 -3.46 -7.03
CA ILE A 187 17.09 -3.76 -8.43
C ILE A 187 17.71 -2.80 -9.45
N ALA A 188 17.96 -1.54 -9.05
CA ALA A 188 18.54 -0.54 -9.93
C ALA A 188 20.02 -0.83 -10.26
N TYR A 189 20.75 -1.44 -9.34
CA TYR A 189 22.15 -1.82 -9.55
C TYR A 189 22.28 -3.05 -10.44
N TRP A 190 21.30 -3.97 -10.35
CA TRP A 190 21.26 -5.23 -11.09
C TRP A 190 20.50 -5.14 -12.42
N TYR A 191 20.01 -3.96 -12.80
CA TYR A 191 19.09 -3.77 -13.93
C TYR A 191 19.61 -4.39 -15.23
N LYS A 192 20.90 -4.21 -15.56
CA LYS A 192 21.50 -4.70 -16.80
C LYS A 192 21.43 -6.23 -16.88
N GLN A 193 21.92 -6.93 -15.85
CA GLN A 193 21.92 -8.39 -15.77
C GLN A 193 20.51 -8.96 -15.74
N LEU A 194 19.60 -8.33 -14.98
CA LEU A 194 18.20 -8.74 -14.92
C LEU A 194 17.50 -8.61 -16.27
N LYS A 195 17.84 -7.60 -17.06
CA LYS A 195 17.28 -7.41 -18.40
C LYS A 195 17.75 -8.49 -19.38
N GLU A 196 19.01 -8.93 -19.28
CA GLU A 196 19.61 -9.94 -20.14
C GLU A 196 19.03 -11.35 -19.90
N MET A 197 18.42 -11.59 -18.73
CA MET A 197 17.84 -12.90 -18.36
C MET A 197 16.50 -13.22 -19.06
N GLU A 198 15.85 -12.26 -19.71
CA GLU A 198 14.58 -12.46 -20.43
C GLU A 198 13.51 -13.22 -19.64
N PHE A 199 13.26 -12.77 -18.42
CA PHE A 199 12.31 -13.41 -17.50
C PHE A 199 10.92 -13.60 -18.13
N LYS A 200 10.36 -14.79 -17.97
CA LYS A 200 8.98 -15.11 -18.41
C LYS A 200 7.92 -14.79 -17.37
N LEU A 201 8.29 -14.73 -16.10
CA LEU A 201 7.41 -14.39 -14.99
C LEU A 201 8.12 -13.47 -13.99
N LEU A 202 7.40 -12.48 -13.53
CA LEU A 202 7.73 -11.68 -12.35
C LEU A 202 6.72 -11.96 -11.24
N ILE A 203 7.21 -12.36 -10.06
CA ILE A 203 6.44 -12.39 -8.83
C ILE A 203 6.87 -11.17 -8.01
N LEU A 204 5.91 -10.31 -7.68
CA LEU A 204 6.13 -9.08 -6.95
C LEU A 204 5.50 -9.19 -5.57
N ASP A 205 6.30 -9.52 -4.55
CA ASP A 205 5.80 -9.65 -3.18
C ASP A 205 5.80 -8.31 -2.45
N GLU A 206 4.78 -8.09 -1.63
CA GLU A 206 4.47 -6.79 -1.02
C GLU A 206 4.47 -5.67 -2.08
N ALA A 207 3.66 -5.86 -3.10
CA ALA A 207 3.63 -5.00 -4.30
C ALA A 207 3.41 -3.51 -4.00
N HIS A 208 2.90 -3.15 -2.81
CA HIS A 208 2.77 -1.76 -2.37
C HIS A 208 4.11 -1.00 -2.29
N TYR A 209 5.26 -1.70 -2.31
CA TYR A 209 6.58 -1.06 -2.37
C TYR A 209 6.82 -0.24 -3.64
N ILE A 210 6.06 -0.46 -4.72
CA ILE A 210 6.12 0.33 -5.97
C ILE A 210 5.11 1.48 -6.03
N LYS A 211 4.43 1.83 -4.93
CA LYS A 211 3.40 2.88 -4.89
C LYS A 211 3.90 4.28 -5.26
N ASN A 212 5.15 4.60 -4.93
CA ASN A 212 5.74 5.91 -5.21
C ASN A 212 6.40 5.97 -6.59
N ASN A 213 5.83 6.77 -7.49
CA ASN A 213 6.33 6.97 -8.87
C ASN A 213 7.74 7.54 -8.94
N GLN A 214 8.16 8.36 -7.98
CA GLN A 214 9.45 9.03 -8.00
C GLN A 214 10.59 8.13 -7.48
N ALA A 215 10.27 7.08 -6.75
CA ALA A 215 11.26 6.19 -6.17
C ALA A 215 12.09 5.49 -7.27
N LYS A 216 13.43 5.43 -7.09
CA LYS A 216 14.36 4.77 -8.00
C LYS A 216 13.95 3.32 -8.30
N ARG A 217 13.53 2.58 -7.27
CA ARG A 217 13.03 1.21 -7.38
C ARG A 217 11.81 1.10 -8.31
N THR A 218 10.84 2.03 -8.21
CA THR A 218 9.64 2.03 -9.05
C THR A 218 9.96 2.36 -10.50
N LYS A 219 10.85 3.32 -10.73
CA LYS A 219 11.32 3.66 -12.09
C LYS A 219 12.04 2.49 -12.75
N THR A 220 12.88 1.79 -12.01
CA THR A 220 13.60 0.60 -12.51
C THR A 220 12.63 -0.56 -12.75
N PHE A 221 11.71 -0.82 -11.83
CA PHE A 221 10.66 -1.83 -11.98
C PHE A 221 9.87 -1.63 -13.27
N LYS A 222 9.44 -0.39 -13.57
CA LYS A 222 8.68 -0.08 -14.79
C LYS A 222 9.45 -0.41 -16.07
N LYS A 223 10.78 -0.23 -16.07
CA LYS A 223 11.63 -0.61 -17.21
C LYS A 223 11.77 -2.12 -17.35
N LEU A 224 11.87 -2.85 -16.22
CA LEU A 224 11.98 -4.31 -16.23
C LEU A 224 10.69 -4.99 -16.70
N ILE A 225 9.54 -4.59 -16.16
CA ILE A 225 8.27 -5.25 -16.45
C ILE A 225 7.82 -5.12 -17.90
N TYR A 226 8.33 -4.15 -18.63
CA TYR A 226 7.94 -3.91 -20.04
C TYR A 226 8.12 -5.15 -20.92
N ASN A 227 9.16 -5.94 -20.70
CA ASN A 227 9.49 -7.13 -21.48
C ASN A 227 9.06 -8.45 -20.81
N ILE A 228 8.48 -8.41 -19.60
CA ILE A 228 8.09 -9.62 -18.89
C ILE A 228 6.61 -9.92 -19.14
N PRO A 229 6.27 -11.06 -19.78
CA PRO A 229 4.90 -11.33 -20.23
C PRO A 229 3.91 -11.61 -19.07
N LYS A 230 4.38 -12.11 -17.93
CA LYS A 230 3.55 -12.49 -16.80
C LYS A 230 3.97 -11.76 -15.52
N LEU A 231 2.96 -11.33 -14.72
CA LEU A 231 3.15 -10.64 -13.45
C LEU A 231 2.13 -11.11 -12.42
N ILE A 232 2.60 -11.75 -11.37
CA ILE A 232 1.79 -12.06 -10.19
C ILE A 232 2.19 -11.10 -9.08
N ALA A 233 1.32 -10.14 -8.77
CA ALA A 233 1.52 -9.21 -7.67
C ALA A 233 0.84 -9.76 -6.41
N LEU A 234 1.55 -9.74 -5.28
CA LEU A 234 1.10 -10.24 -3.99
C LEU A 234 1.16 -9.09 -2.98
N THR A 235 0.07 -8.82 -2.29
CA THR A 235 0.08 -7.91 -1.13
C THR A 235 -1.20 -8.05 -0.32
N GLY A 236 -1.11 -8.04 1.00
CA GLY A 236 -2.28 -7.98 1.88
C GLY A 236 -2.87 -6.57 2.00
N THR A 237 -2.08 -5.56 1.66
CA THR A 237 -2.40 -4.13 1.78
C THR A 237 -2.06 -3.41 0.47
N PRO A 238 -2.83 -3.64 -0.61
CA PRO A 238 -2.56 -3.00 -1.90
C PRO A 238 -2.70 -1.48 -1.86
N ILE A 239 -3.43 -0.98 -0.86
CA ILE A 239 -3.59 0.43 -0.53
C ILE A 239 -3.31 0.57 0.97
N GLU A 240 -2.38 1.44 1.35
CA GLU A 240 -2.03 1.69 2.76
C GLU A 240 -2.66 2.98 3.28
N ASN A 241 -2.80 4.00 2.43
CA ASN A 241 -3.29 5.31 2.82
C ASN A 241 -4.34 5.89 1.89
N ARG A 242 -4.19 5.75 0.56
CA ARG A 242 -5.02 6.44 -0.43
C ARG A 242 -5.09 5.70 -1.77
N PRO A 243 -6.18 5.87 -2.53
CA PRO A 243 -6.41 5.10 -3.76
C PRO A 243 -5.32 5.24 -4.82
N VAL A 244 -4.61 6.38 -4.89
CA VAL A 244 -3.53 6.57 -5.87
C VAL A 244 -2.41 5.53 -5.75
N GLU A 245 -2.23 4.93 -4.58
CA GLU A 245 -1.16 3.97 -4.32
C GLU A 245 -1.27 2.69 -5.15
N ILE A 246 -2.49 2.30 -5.53
CA ILE A 246 -2.72 1.09 -6.34
C ILE A 246 -2.42 1.31 -7.82
N TYR A 247 -2.35 2.56 -8.30
CA TYR A 247 -2.25 2.87 -9.71
C TYR A 247 -1.07 2.18 -10.40
N ASN A 248 0.11 2.20 -9.80
CA ASN A 248 1.31 1.57 -10.39
C ASN A 248 1.19 0.05 -10.49
N ILE A 249 0.57 -0.60 -9.51
CA ILE A 249 0.33 -2.05 -9.50
C ILE A 249 -0.63 -2.40 -10.63
N VAL A 250 -1.74 -1.68 -10.72
CA VAL A 250 -2.74 -1.90 -11.78
C VAL A 250 -2.15 -1.67 -13.15
N LYS A 251 -1.40 -0.57 -13.33
CA LYS A 251 -0.75 -0.22 -14.60
C LYS A 251 0.26 -1.28 -15.03
N ALA A 252 0.96 -1.92 -14.09
CA ALA A 252 1.89 -3.01 -14.38
C ALA A 252 1.17 -4.30 -14.79
N ILE A 253 0.04 -4.63 -14.15
CA ILE A 253 -0.73 -5.85 -14.44
C ILE A 253 -1.54 -5.70 -15.74
N ASP A 254 -2.29 -4.64 -15.86
CA ASP A 254 -3.12 -4.32 -17.03
C ASP A 254 -2.97 -2.84 -17.41
N PRO A 255 -2.08 -2.53 -18.36
CA PRO A 255 -1.86 -1.15 -18.81
C PRO A 255 -3.09 -0.46 -19.40
N LEU A 256 -4.09 -1.25 -19.83
CA LEU A 256 -5.29 -0.74 -20.49
C LEU A 256 -6.44 -0.46 -19.52
N LEU A 257 -6.37 -0.99 -18.30
CA LEU A 257 -7.45 -0.84 -17.33
C LEU A 257 -7.62 0.63 -16.89
N PHE A 258 -6.50 1.29 -16.60
CA PHE A 258 -6.44 2.73 -16.31
C PHE A 258 -5.27 3.35 -17.09
N PRO A 259 -5.46 3.65 -18.38
CA PRO A 259 -4.37 4.10 -19.25
C PRO A 259 -3.86 5.49 -18.89
N ASN A 260 -4.72 6.37 -18.39
CA ASN A 260 -4.40 7.75 -18.07
C ASN A 260 -4.36 7.98 -16.55
N PHE A 261 -3.24 8.49 -16.06
CA PHE A 261 -3.06 8.80 -14.63
C PHE A 261 -3.99 9.94 -14.17
N VAL A 262 -4.16 10.97 -14.99
CA VAL A 262 -4.98 12.15 -14.64
C VAL A 262 -6.44 11.74 -14.47
N GLU A 263 -6.99 10.98 -15.42
CA GLU A 263 -8.36 10.46 -15.33
C GLU A 263 -8.55 9.58 -14.08
N PHE A 264 -7.54 8.76 -13.75
CA PHE A 264 -7.59 7.93 -12.55
C PHE A 264 -7.65 8.75 -11.27
N VAL A 265 -6.80 9.77 -11.13
CA VAL A 265 -6.76 10.56 -9.89
C VAL A 265 -7.94 11.50 -9.75
N GLU A 266 -8.46 12.05 -10.85
CA GLU A 266 -9.70 12.83 -10.85
C GLU A 266 -10.89 11.96 -10.41
N GLU A 267 -11.00 10.75 -10.93
CA GLU A 267 -12.15 9.89 -10.67
C GLU A 267 -12.08 9.23 -9.28
N TYR A 268 -10.91 8.73 -8.86
CA TYR A 268 -10.80 7.88 -7.67
C TYR A 268 -10.09 8.52 -6.48
N CYS A 269 -9.44 9.67 -6.67
CA CYS A 269 -8.68 10.33 -5.61
C CYS A 269 -9.24 11.70 -5.22
N ASN A 270 -10.41 12.11 -5.78
CA ASN A 270 -10.92 13.47 -5.61
C ASN A 270 -9.82 14.53 -5.83
N ALA A 271 -9.00 14.31 -6.88
CA ALA A 271 -7.78 15.06 -7.08
C ALA A 271 -8.08 16.49 -7.52
N LYS A 272 -7.35 17.44 -6.95
CA LYS A 272 -7.41 18.84 -7.32
C LYS A 272 -6.11 19.24 -8.01
N LYS A 273 -6.21 19.95 -9.14
CA LYS A 273 -5.04 20.48 -9.82
C LYS A 273 -4.48 21.64 -9.01
N THR A 274 -3.23 21.54 -8.62
CA THR A 274 -2.51 22.62 -7.92
C THR A 274 -1.38 23.12 -8.82
N ARG A 275 -0.79 24.26 -8.48
CA ARG A 275 0.37 24.80 -9.23
C ARG A 275 1.58 23.86 -9.26
N PHE A 276 1.70 22.97 -8.28
CA PHE A 276 2.82 22.00 -8.16
C PHE A 276 2.46 20.60 -8.65
N GLY A 277 1.31 20.44 -9.32
CA GLY A 277 0.81 19.17 -9.80
C GLY A 277 -0.54 18.81 -9.19
N TRP A 278 -0.86 17.53 -9.18
CA TRP A 278 -2.13 17.02 -8.67
C TRP A 278 -2.03 16.71 -7.17
N ASP A 279 -2.91 17.31 -6.37
CA ASP A 279 -3.15 16.81 -5.01
C ASP A 279 -4.04 15.56 -5.09
N THR A 280 -3.47 14.42 -4.74
CA THR A 280 -4.10 13.10 -4.80
C THR A 280 -4.33 12.53 -3.41
N SER A 281 -4.45 13.38 -2.39
CA SER A 281 -4.59 12.95 -0.99
C SER A 281 -5.98 12.40 -0.66
N GLY A 282 -6.99 12.76 -1.45
CA GLY A 282 -8.38 12.36 -1.24
C GLY A 282 -8.73 10.98 -1.80
N ALA A 283 -10.02 10.62 -1.67
CA ALA A 283 -10.62 9.41 -2.18
C ALA A 283 -12.03 9.69 -2.70
N SER A 284 -12.38 9.13 -3.85
CA SER A 284 -13.72 9.22 -4.46
C SER A 284 -14.07 7.92 -5.17
N HIS A 285 -15.34 7.66 -5.39
CA HIS A 285 -15.85 6.49 -6.12
C HIS A 285 -15.21 5.16 -5.72
N THR A 286 -14.86 5.00 -4.45
CA THR A 286 -14.12 3.85 -3.89
C THR A 286 -14.78 2.51 -4.18
N LEU A 287 -16.12 2.44 -4.12
CA LEU A 287 -16.89 1.24 -4.44
C LEU A 287 -16.80 0.87 -5.92
N LYS A 288 -16.78 1.88 -6.81
CA LYS A 288 -16.62 1.65 -8.25
C LYS A 288 -15.23 1.10 -8.55
N LEU A 289 -14.19 1.67 -7.94
CA LEU A 289 -12.82 1.18 -8.04
C LEU A 289 -12.72 -0.27 -7.57
N ASN A 290 -13.26 -0.59 -6.39
CA ASN A 290 -13.29 -1.95 -5.86
C ASN A 290 -13.93 -2.95 -6.85
N ARG A 291 -15.12 -2.63 -7.37
CA ARG A 291 -15.82 -3.50 -8.32
C ARG A 291 -15.00 -3.75 -9.59
N ILE A 292 -14.37 -2.70 -10.14
CA ILE A 292 -13.52 -2.83 -11.32
C ILE A 292 -12.33 -3.73 -11.03
N LEU A 293 -11.60 -3.51 -9.93
CA LEU A 293 -10.44 -4.31 -9.57
C LEU A 293 -10.81 -5.79 -9.38
N LYS A 294 -11.87 -6.08 -8.63
CA LYS A 294 -12.32 -7.46 -8.37
C LYS A 294 -12.83 -8.17 -9.63
N SER A 295 -13.48 -7.46 -10.53
CA SER A 295 -13.97 -8.06 -11.78
C SER A 295 -12.86 -8.27 -12.82
N THR A 296 -11.75 -7.55 -12.72
CA THR A 296 -10.69 -7.57 -13.74
C THR A 296 -9.43 -8.31 -13.30
N ILE A 297 -8.69 -7.78 -12.35
CA ILE A 297 -7.32 -8.21 -12.05
C ILE A 297 -7.09 -8.73 -10.63
N MET A 298 -8.01 -8.50 -9.69
CA MET A 298 -7.79 -8.70 -8.27
C MET A 298 -8.67 -9.80 -7.68
N ILE A 299 -8.05 -10.68 -6.89
CA ILE A 299 -8.77 -11.52 -5.93
C ILE A 299 -8.40 -11.08 -4.52
N ARG A 300 -9.42 -10.94 -3.65
CA ARG A 300 -9.25 -10.58 -2.24
C ARG A 300 -10.23 -11.34 -1.36
N ARG A 301 -9.68 -12.05 -0.38
CA ARG A 301 -10.42 -12.81 0.64
C ARG A 301 -9.93 -12.39 2.02
N LYS A 302 -10.85 -12.43 2.99
CA LYS A 302 -10.56 -12.19 4.41
C LYS A 302 -10.40 -13.50 5.16
N LYS A 303 -9.63 -13.49 6.24
CA LYS A 303 -9.47 -14.66 7.11
C LYS A 303 -10.81 -15.15 7.65
N ILE A 304 -11.66 -14.22 8.08
CA ILE A 304 -12.99 -14.52 8.63
C ILE A 304 -13.91 -15.24 7.63
N ASP A 305 -13.71 -15.01 6.33
CA ASP A 305 -14.54 -15.61 5.28
C ASP A 305 -14.09 -17.04 4.92
N VAL A 306 -12.79 -17.33 5.04
CA VAL A 306 -12.18 -18.56 4.50
C VAL A 306 -11.53 -19.47 5.54
N LEU A 307 -11.28 -18.98 6.76
CA LEU A 307 -10.70 -19.71 7.88
C LEU A 307 -11.65 -19.64 9.08
N LYS A 308 -12.74 -20.38 8.99
CA LYS A 308 -13.77 -20.41 10.05
C LYS A 308 -13.26 -20.95 11.39
N GLU A 309 -12.21 -21.77 11.35
CA GLU A 309 -11.58 -22.37 12.54
C GLU A 309 -10.56 -21.43 13.20
N LEU A 310 -10.14 -20.33 12.53
CA LEU A 310 -9.20 -19.38 13.10
C LEU A 310 -9.93 -18.53 14.16
N PRO A 311 -9.50 -18.57 15.43
CA PRO A 311 -10.13 -17.78 16.48
C PRO A 311 -10.11 -16.29 16.16
N PRO A 312 -11.11 -15.52 16.59
CA PRO A 312 -11.18 -14.09 16.31
C PRO A 312 -10.03 -13.33 16.97
N LYS A 313 -9.71 -12.17 16.42
CA LYS A 313 -8.72 -11.24 16.95
C LYS A 313 -9.43 -10.15 17.76
N ASN A 314 -9.07 -10.02 19.05
CA ASN A 314 -9.50 -8.95 19.91
C ASN A 314 -8.51 -7.80 19.90
N ILE A 315 -9.00 -6.56 19.89
CA ILE A 315 -8.19 -5.35 20.02
C ILE A 315 -8.60 -4.62 21.28
N VAL A 316 -7.68 -4.46 22.21
CA VAL A 316 -7.89 -3.82 23.51
C VAL A 316 -7.05 -2.54 23.59
N LYS A 317 -7.67 -1.42 23.92
CA LYS A 317 -6.98 -0.16 24.24
C LYS A 317 -6.72 -0.15 25.74
N VAL A 318 -5.47 -0.09 26.14
CA VAL A 318 -5.04 0.02 27.53
C VAL A 318 -4.47 1.41 27.76
N PRO A 319 -5.17 2.28 28.48
CA PRO A 319 -4.64 3.59 28.83
C PRO A 319 -3.50 3.44 29.84
N ILE A 320 -2.37 4.04 29.54
CA ILE A 320 -1.17 4.05 30.40
C ILE A 320 -0.93 5.48 30.86
N GLN A 321 -0.92 5.70 32.16
CA GLN A 321 -0.57 6.99 32.72
C GLN A 321 0.91 7.30 32.48
N ILE A 322 1.22 8.55 32.16
CA ILE A 322 2.61 8.99 31.96
C ILE A 322 3.14 9.63 33.27
N ASP A 323 4.37 9.30 33.63
CA ASP A 323 5.00 9.84 34.84
C ASP A 323 5.62 11.23 34.65
N ASN A 324 5.77 11.68 33.39
CA ASN A 324 6.29 12.99 33.00
C ASN A 324 5.20 13.97 32.53
N GLU A 325 3.99 13.89 33.07
CA GLU A 325 2.81 14.66 32.60
C GLU A 325 3.09 16.18 32.49
N LYS A 326 3.82 16.76 33.45
CA LYS A 326 4.15 18.20 33.44
C LYS A 326 5.04 18.56 32.24
N GLU A 327 6.06 17.73 31.95
CA GLU A 327 6.98 17.91 30.83
C GLU A 327 6.20 17.76 29.50
N TYR A 328 5.33 16.76 29.44
CA TYR A 328 4.49 16.49 28.26
C TYR A 328 3.52 17.64 27.99
N LYS A 329 2.75 18.09 28.99
CA LYS A 329 1.80 19.20 28.85
C LYS A 329 2.47 20.52 28.45
N LYS A 330 3.67 20.78 28.98
CA LYS A 330 4.46 21.96 28.57
C LYS A 330 4.76 21.89 27.07
N ALA A 331 5.30 20.78 26.59
CA ALA A 331 5.61 20.58 25.17
C ALA A 331 4.36 20.60 24.28
N GLU A 332 3.23 20.03 24.74
CA GLU A 332 1.95 20.08 24.03
C GLU A 332 1.42 21.52 23.91
N ASN A 333 1.50 22.30 24.97
CA ASN A 333 1.12 23.72 24.94
C ASN A 333 2.02 24.53 24.02
N GLU A 334 3.32 24.28 24.01
CA GLU A 334 4.25 24.89 23.06
C GLU A 334 3.90 24.53 21.62
N PHE A 335 3.54 23.27 21.36
CA PHE A 335 3.06 22.82 20.07
C PHE A 335 1.74 23.48 19.67
N ILE A 336 0.77 23.58 20.60
CA ILE A 336 -0.50 24.27 20.38
C ILE A 336 -0.26 25.75 20.07
N ASN A 337 0.60 26.41 20.79
CA ASN A 337 0.94 27.82 20.55
C ASN A 337 1.65 27.99 19.19
N PHE A 338 2.59 27.10 18.87
CA PHE A 338 3.22 27.08 17.55
C PHE A 338 2.21 26.85 16.42
N LEU A 339 1.21 25.97 16.62
CA LEU A 339 0.12 25.81 15.66
C LEU A 339 -0.74 27.06 15.61
N LYS A 340 -1.10 27.67 16.76
CA LYS A 340 -1.84 28.92 16.82
C LYS A 340 -1.11 30.04 16.08
N ASP A 341 0.17 30.23 16.31
CA ASP A 341 0.96 31.25 15.60
C ASP A 341 1.02 31.00 14.10
N LYS A 342 1.01 29.74 13.70
CA LYS A 342 0.99 29.37 12.29
C LYS A 342 -0.41 29.36 11.67
N TYR A 343 -1.44 28.97 12.42
CA TYR A 343 -2.79 28.70 11.95
C TYR A 343 -3.83 29.71 12.48
N HIS A 344 -3.53 30.48 13.56
CA HIS A 344 -4.38 31.60 13.87
C HIS A 344 -4.29 32.61 12.74
N THR A 345 -5.36 32.64 12.02
CA THR A 345 -5.79 33.83 11.33
C THR A 345 -5.70 34.98 12.32
N LYS A 346 -4.62 35.78 12.25
CA LYS A 346 -4.71 37.17 12.66
C LYS A 346 -6.06 37.62 12.18
N ILE A 347 -6.87 38.28 13.02
CA ILE A 347 -8.06 39.02 12.62
C ILE A 347 -7.78 39.54 11.24
N ILE A 348 -8.62 39.24 10.24
CA ILE A 348 -8.40 39.61 8.85
C ILE A 348 -8.33 41.15 8.81
N THR A 349 -7.16 41.67 9.10
CA THR A 349 -6.87 43.11 9.05
C THR A 349 -6.67 43.49 7.57
N ASP A 350 -6.89 44.75 7.24
CA ASP A 350 -6.70 45.22 5.87
C ASP A 350 -5.25 45.00 5.38
N ASP A 351 -4.27 45.08 6.27
CA ASP A 351 -2.88 44.79 5.96
C ASP A 351 -2.68 43.28 5.60
N LEU A 352 -3.33 42.37 6.32
CA LEU A 352 -3.30 40.95 6.02
C LEU A 352 -4.03 40.68 4.67
N LYS A 353 -5.14 41.34 4.41
CA LYS A 353 -5.83 41.26 3.10
C LYS A 353 -4.90 41.70 1.96
N LYS A 354 -4.13 42.76 2.17
CA LYS A 354 -3.15 43.25 1.19
C LYS A 354 -2.00 42.25 0.96
N GLU A 355 -1.41 41.74 2.03
CA GLU A 355 -0.37 40.71 1.95
C GLU A 355 -0.85 39.44 1.25
N LEU A 356 -2.07 38.98 1.55
CA LEU A 356 -2.67 37.81 0.92
C LEU A 356 -3.05 38.03 -0.54
N LYS A 357 -3.47 39.24 -0.91
CA LYS A 357 -3.65 39.63 -2.32
C LYS A 357 -2.33 39.55 -3.09
N GLU A 358 -1.26 40.13 -2.57
CA GLU A 358 0.07 40.05 -3.19
C GLU A 358 0.55 38.60 -3.28
N TYR A 359 0.30 37.80 -2.24
CA TYR A 359 0.61 36.36 -2.23
C TYR A 359 -0.20 35.62 -3.31
N ALA A 360 -1.50 35.90 -3.42
CA ALA A 360 -2.37 35.28 -4.44
C ALA A 360 -1.88 35.63 -5.86
N VAL A 361 -1.57 36.92 -6.12
CA VAL A 361 -1.02 37.36 -7.41
C VAL A 361 0.31 36.67 -7.74
N ARG A 362 1.28 36.67 -6.80
CA ARG A 362 2.59 36.00 -6.97
C ARG A 362 2.43 34.49 -7.23
N ASN A 363 1.38 33.92 -6.70
CA ASN A 363 1.14 32.47 -6.76
C ASN A 363 0.06 32.08 -7.78
N LYS A 364 -0.42 33.03 -8.59
CA LYS A 364 -1.45 32.82 -9.62
C LYS A 364 -2.73 32.17 -9.07
N ILE A 365 -3.14 32.54 -7.86
CA ILE A 365 -4.41 32.16 -7.27
C ILE A 365 -5.43 33.20 -7.75
N GLU A 366 -6.47 32.75 -8.43
CA GLU A 366 -7.55 33.62 -8.88
C GLU A 366 -8.38 34.08 -7.67
N ILE A 367 -8.42 35.38 -7.43
CA ILE A 367 -9.27 36.05 -6.44
C ILE A 367 -9.84 37.30 -7.05
N SER A 368 -11.00 37.75 -6.57
CA SER A 368 -11.63 38.98 -7.01
C SER A 368 -10.81 40.22 -6.66
N LYS A 369 -11.05 41.36 -7.35
CA LYS A 369 -10.40 42.65 -7.03
C LYS A 369 -10.60 43.06 -5.57
N ASN A 370 -11.79 42.75 -5.00
CA ASN A 370 -12.14 42.93 -3.61
C ASN A 370 -12.52 41.54 -3.04
N PRO A 371 -11.53 40.76 -2.58
CA PRO A 371 -11.78 39.38 -2.15
C PRO A 371 -12.66 39.32 -0.92
N THR A 372 -13.63 38.43 -0.96
CA THR A 372 -14.49 38.11 0.17
C THR A 372 -13.66 37.41 1.27
N ASP A 373 -14.17 37.35 2.48
CA ASP A 373 -13.52 36.66 3.57
C ASP A 373 -13.36 35.15 3.26
N GLU A 374 -14.24 34.57 2.43
CA GLU A 374 -14.11 33.18 1.94
C GLU A 374 -12.95 33.01 0.96
N GLU A 375 -12.79 33.95 0.01
CA GLU A 375 -11.63 33.95 -0.91
C GLU A 375 -10.32 34.18 -0.14
N ILE A 376 -10.31 35.06 0.84
CA ILE A 376 -9.17 35.27 1.74
C ILE A 376 -8.86 34.00 2.53
N ARG A 377 -9.87 33.33 3.12
CA ARG A 377 -9.70 32.04 3.79
C ARG A 377 -9.16 30.97 2.84
N PHE A 378 -9.63 30.91 1.61
CA PHE A 378 -9.10 30.02 0.58
C PHE A 378 -7.62 30.30 0.26
N VAL A 379 -7.22 31.57 0.16
CA VAL A 379 -5.80 31.96 -0.02
C VAL A 379 -4.97 31.53 1.19
N ILE A 380 -5.51 31.74 2.39
CA ILE A 380 -4.88 31.27 3.63
C ILE A 380 -4.72 29.75 3.61
N GLU A 381 -5.77 28.98 3.33
CA GLU A 381 -5.69 27.52 3.24
C GLU A 381 -4.69 27.07 2.17
N THR A 382 -4.63 27.74 1.02
CA THR A 382 -3.69 27.46 -0.05
C THR A 382 -2.25 27.79 0.35
N LYS A 383 -2.03 28.89 1.06
CA LYS A 383 -0.74 29.26 1.67
C LYS A 383 -0.31 28.20 2.71
N PHE A 384 -1.26 27.68 3.48
CA PHE A 384 -1.01 26.65 4.51
C PHE A 384 -0.67 25.27 3.94
N GLN A 385 -1.29 24.85 2.85
CA GLN A 385 -0.92 23.58 2.17
C GLN A 385 0.55 23.57 1.69
N ARG A 386 1.18 24.74 1.60
CA ARG A 386 2.58 24.93 1.16
C ARG A 386 3.56 25.13 2.30
N ILE A 387 3.07 25.27 3.54
CA ILE A 387 3.97 25.37 4.69
C ILE A 387 4.72 24.04 4.81
N ASN A 388 6.03 24.16 4.93
CA ASN A 388 6.91 23.03 5.16
C ASN A 388 6.38 22.20 6.37
N THR A 389 5.85 21.03 6.12
CA THR A 389 5.27 20.15 7.15
C THR A 389 6.33 19.57 8.07
N ALA A 390 7.62 19.66 7.69
CA ALA A 390 8.72 19.11 8.45
C ALA A 390 8.82 19.65 9.90
N PRO A 391 8.68 20.96 10.21
CA PRO A 391 8.71 21.44 11.59
C PRO A 391 7.55 20.90 12.43
N ILE A 392 6.36 20.75 11.84
CA ILE A 392 5.19 20.22 12.54
C ILE A 392 5.39 18.74 12.84
N LEU A 393 5.88 17.98 11.86
CA LEU A 393 6.20 16.56 12.04
C LEU A 393 7.28 16.34 13.12
N ALA A 394 8.28 17.21 13.17
CA ALA A 394 9.32 17.16 14.21
C ALA A 394 8.73 17.37 15.62
N GLN A 395 7.81 18.32 15.79
CA GLN A 395 7.16 18.55 17.09
C GLN A 395 6.21 17.43 17.48
N ILE A 396 5.45 16.88 16.53
CA ILE A 396 4.63 15.69 16.76
C ILE A 396 5.51 14.51 17.18
N GLU A 397 6.67 14.32 16.55
CA GLU A 397 7.59 13.26 16.92
C GLU A 397 8.18 13.47 18.32
N THR A 398 8.45 14.73 18.70
CA THR A 398 8.85 15.09 20.07
C THR A 398 7.77 14.70 21.09
N LEU A 399 6.49 15.02 20.82
CA LEU A 399 5.37 14.62 21.70
C LEU A 399 5.24 13.11 21.81
N LYS A 400 5.42 12.36 20.72
CA LYS A 400 5.44 10.89 20.76
C LYS A 400 6.59 10.36 21.62
N GLN A 401 7.79 10.91 21.48
CA GLN A 401 8.93 10.52 22.30
C GLN A 401 8.75 10.84 23.79
N LEU A 402 8.12 11.96 24.13
CA LEU A 402 7.76 12.30 25.50
C LEU A 402 6.69 11.37 26.06
N SER A 403 5.67 11.03 25.28
CA SER A 403 4.66 10.07 25.67
C SER A 403 5.29 8.70 25.97
N ILE A 404 6.14 8.18 25.06
CA ILE A 404 6.79 6.88 25.28
C ILE A 404 7.71 6.90 26.50
N LYS A 405 8.51 7.98 26.68
CA LYS A 405 9.38 8.15 27.84
C LYS A 405 8.59 8.06 29.15
N GLY A 406 7.44 8.76 29.21
CA GLY A 406 6.61 8.82 30.42
C GLY A 406 5.88 7.52 30.75
N LYS A 407 5.70 6.61 29.80
CA LYS A 407 5.00 5.33 30.05
C LYS A 407 5.91 4.12 30.21
N LEU A 408 7.25 4.28 30.09
CA LEU A 408 8.20 3.15 30.14
C LEU A 408 8.09 2.33 31.41
N LYS A 409 7.99 2.98 32.58
CA LYS A 409 7.88 2.32 33.87
C LYS A 409 6.59 1.50 33.99
N GLN A 410 5.47 2.11 33.66
CA GLN A 410 4.14 1.47 33.73
C GLN A 410 4.03 0.33 32.73
N ILE A 411 4.64 0.44 31.54
CA ILE A 411 4.71 -0.66 30.58
C ILE A 411 5.54 -1.82 31.13
N LYS A 412 6.68 -1.53 31.79
CA LYS A 412 7.48 -2.56 32.46
C LYS A 412 6.64 -3.31 33.49
N ASP A 413 5.92 -2.58 34.35
CA ASP A 413 5.07 -3.15 35.39
C ASP A 413 3.92 -3.97 34.76
N TRP A 414 3.32 -3.48 33.68
CA TRP A 414 2.30 -4.21 32.92
C TRP A 414 2.87 -5.51 32.31
N ILE A 415 4.08 -5.50 31.75
CA ILE A 415 4.75 -6.70 31.22
C ILE A 415 5.00 -7.71 32.35
N ASN A 416 5.49 -7.25 33.50
CA ASN A 416 5.72 -8.15 34.67
C ASN A 416 4.42 -8.82 35.11
N THR A 417 3.33 -8.07 35.25
CA THR A 417 2.02 -8.62 35.56
C THR A 417 1.53 -9.59 34.47
N PHE A 418 1.75 -9.26 33.20
CA PHE A 418 1.40 -10.17 32.11
C PHE A 418 2.16 -11.51 32.19
N LEU A 419 3.44 -11.48 32.54
CA LEU A 419 4.26 -12.69 32.64
C LEU A 419 3.81 -13.68 33.72
N GLU A 420 3.01 -13.23 34.70
CA GLU A 420 2.37 -14.08 35.70
C GLU A 420 1.37 -15.08 35.06
N SER A 421 0.84 -14.76 33.87
CA SER A 421 -0.05 -15.64 33.11
C SER A 421 0.64 -16.85 32.49
N ASP A 422 1.96 -16.93 32.54
CA ASP A 422 2.82 -17.92 31.87
C ASP A 422 2.66 -17.97 30.33
N GLU A 423 2.00 -16.97 29.72
CA GLU A 423 1.82 -16.88 28.28
C GLU A 423 2.98 -16.15 27.59
N LYS A 424 3.14 -16.38 26.28
CA LYS A 424 4.12 -15.66 25.46
C LYS A 424 3.53 -14.35 24.97
N LEU A 425 4.37 -13.29 24.98
CA LEU A 425 4.02 -11.96 24.54
C LEU A 425 4.96 -11.46 23.45
N VAL A 426 4.38 -10.98 22.36
CA VAL A 426 5.10 -10.29 21.28
C VAL A 426 4.87 -8.79 21.45
N ILE A 427 5.95 -8.02 21.52
CA ILE A 427 5.89 -6.57 21.72
C ILE A 427 6.49 -5.87 20.51
N PHE A 428 5.71 -4.97 19.89
CA PHE A 428 6.18 -4.15 18.78
C PHE A 428 6.38 -2.70 19.20
N LEU A 429 7.49 -2.14 18.71
CA LEU A 429 7.90 -0.76 18.96
C LEU A 429 8.63 -0.20 17.71
N THR A 430 8.92 1.10 17.69
CA THR A 430 9.56 1.77 16.55
C THR A 430 10.97 2.28 16.87
N HIS A 431 11.22 2.80 18.08
CA HIS A 431 12.45 3.49 18.42
C HIS A 431 13.50 2.56 19.05
N GLN A 432 14.76 2.74 18.63
CA GLN A 432 15.87 1.94 19.13
C GLN A 432 16.10 2.14 20.63
N LYS A 433 16.00 3.38 21.12
CA LYS A 433 16.18 3.68 22.56
C LYS A 433 15.19 2.94 23.45
N THR A 434 13.94 2.84 23.02
CA THR A 434 12.89 2.07 23.69
C THR A 434 13.21 0.57 23.68
N MET A 435 13.69 0.07 22.53
CA MET A 435 14.13 -1.31 22.38
C MET A 435 15.25 -1.63 23.37
N ASP A 436 16.28 -0.81 23.42
CA ASP A 436 17.46 -1.02 24.26
C ASP A 436 17.09 -0.97 25.76
N TYR A 437 16.18 -0.08 26.16
CA TYR A 437 15.63 -0.04 27.52
C TYR A 437 14.98 -1.36 27.92
N PHE A 438 14.08 -1.92 27.07
CA PHE A 438 13.38 -3.14 27.40
C PHE A 438 14.28 -4.38 27.32
N ILE A 439 15.23 -4.44 26.41
CA ILE A 439 16.18 -5.55 26.34
C ILE A 439 17.14 -5.55 27.55
N HIS A 440 17.53 -4.38 28.03
CA HIS A 440 18.28 -4.29 29.30
C HIS A 440 17.44 -4.74 30.50
N THR A 441 16.13 -4.42 30.49
CA THR A 441 15.19 -4.79 31.56
C THR A 441 14.83 -6.28 31.53
N PHE A 442 14.71 -6.87 30.33
CA PHE A 442 14.33 -8.26 30.10
C PHE A 442 15.38 -8.99 29.23
N PRO A 443 16.56 -9.35 29.79
CA PRO A 443 17.70 -9.86 29.01
C PRO A 443 17.44 -11.21 28.33
N ASP A 444 16.50 -12.01 28.85
CA ASP A 444 16.12 -13.31 28.27
C ASP A 444 15.19 -13.19 27.07
N ALA A 445 14.71 -11.98 26.77
CA ALA A 445 13.81 -11.73 25.65
C ALA A 445 14.52 -11.86 24.30
N VAL A 446 13.79 -12.33 23.30
CA VAL A 446 14.25 -12.27 21.91
C VAL A 446 14.09 -10.85 21.37
N LYS A 447 15.14 -10.35 20.71
CA LYS A 447 15.15 -9.05 20.03
C LYS A 447 15.31 -9.25 18.54
N ILE A 448 14.43 -8.59 17.75
CA ILE A 448 14.60 -8.46 16.30
C ILE A 448 14.38 -7.01 15.85
N ASP A 449 15.45 -6.39 15.38
CA ASP A 449 15.46 -5.06 14.77
C ASP A 449 16.26 -5.05 13.44
N GLY A 450 16.53 -3.84 12.90
CA GLY A 450 17.29 -3.66 11.67
C GLY A 450 18.74 -4.14 11.74
N SER A 451 19.35 -4.18 12.92
CA SER A 451 20.76 -4.56 13.14
C SER A 451 20.99 -6.07 13.14
N VAL A 452 19.93 -6.88 13.40
CA VAL A 452 20.06 -8.33 13.46
C VAL A 452 20.25 -8.92 12.06
N PRO A 453 21.36 -9.62 11.79
CA PRO A 453 21.60 -10.28 10.50
C PRO A 453 20.48 -11.28 10.15
N ILE A 454 20.11 -11.35 8.89
CA ILE A 454 18.97 -12.17 8.43
C ILE A 454 19.10 -13.65 8.83
N PRO A 455 20.26 -14.31 8.68
CA PRO A 455 20.40 -15.71 9.13
C PRO A 455 20.10 -15.89 10.63
N LYS A 456 20.60 -14.96 11.47
CA LYS A 456 20.38 -15.00 12.92
C LYS A 456 18.92 -14.73 13.33
N ARG A 457 18.17 -14.00 12.51
CA ARG A 457 16.74 -13.75 12.78
C ARG A 457 15.95 -15.05 12.87
N GLN A 458 16.24 -16.02 12.00
CA GLN A 458 15.51 -17.28 12.02
C GLN A 458 15.80 -18.09 13.27
N GLU A 459 17.05 -18.15 13.72
CA GLU A 459 17.42 -18.82 14.97
C GLU A 459 16.67 -18.23 16.17
N LEU A 460 16.58 -16.89 16.21
CA LEU A 460 15.86 -16.17 17.25
C LEU A 460 14.36 -16.44 17.21
N ILE A 461 13.78 -16.50 16.01
CA ILE A 461 12.36 -16.85 15.82
C ILE A 461 12.12 -18.29 16.28
N ASP A 462 12.96 -19.24 15.87
CA ASP A 462 12.85 -20.63 16.24
C ASP A 462 13.02 -20.82 17.75
N LYS A 463 13.93 -20.05 18.38
CA LYS A 463 14.06 -20.00 19.85
C LYS A 463 12.74 -19.56 20.48
N PHE A 464 12.17 -18.43 20.06
CA PHE A 464 10.89 -17.95 20.60
C PHE A 464 9.75 -18.92 20.37
N GLN A 465 9.69 -19.56 19.20
CA GLN A 465 8.61 -20.49 18.85
C GLN A 465 8.68 -21.79 19.69
N ASN A 466 9.86 -22.34 19.90
CA ASN A 466 10.03 -23.71 20.44
C ASN A 466 10.45 -23.74 21.92
N ASP A 467 11.17 -22.74 22.42
CA ASP A 467 11.61 -22.70 23.81
C ASP A 467 10.52 -22.16 24.74
N LYS A 468 10.03 -22.99 25.65
CA LYS A 468 8.99 -22.62 26.63
C LYS A 468 9.44 -21.53 27.62
N LYS A 469 10.75 -21.42 27.88
CA LYS A 469 11.31 -20.43 28.82
C LYS A 469 11.34 -19.02 28.21
N THR A 470 11.49 -18.93 26.91
CA THR A 470 11.51 -17.64 26.20
C THR A 470 10.08 -17.10 26.03
N LYS A 471 9.65 -16.21 26.93
CA LYS A 471 8.29 -15.67 26.98
C LYS A 471 8.10 -14.37 26.22
N LEU A 472 9.17 -13.56 26.09
CA LEU A 472 9.10 -12.23 25.50
C LEU A 472 9.81 -12.16 24.15
N PHE A 473 9.16 -11.47 23.21
CA PHE A 473 9.72 -11.11 21.92
C PHE A 473 9.54 -9.61 21.69
N PHE A 474 10.64 -8.89 21.53
CA PHE A 474 10.65 -7.48 21.15
C PHE A 474 11.01 -7.33 19.68
N GLY A 475 10.13 -6.71 18.91
CA GLY A 475 10.33 -6.49 17.48
C GLY A 475 10.20 -5.02 17.09
N ASN A 476 11.16 -4.51 16.31
CA ASN A 476 10.92 -3.25 15.61
C ASN A 476 9.81 -3.49 14.58
N ILE A 477 8.75 -2.68 14.62
CA ILE A 477 7.53 -2.92 13.85
C ILE A 477 7.77 -2.96 12.33
N TYR A 478 8.78 -2.25 11.84
CA TYR A 478 9.14 -2.23 10.42
C TYR A 478 10.06 -3.39 10.02
N ALA A 479 10.96 -3.81 10.92
CA ALA A 479 11.92 -4.88 10.65
C ALA A 479 11.36 -6.27 10.94
N ALA A 480 10.58 -6.43 12.02
CA ALA A 480 9.96 -7.67 12.46
C ALA A 480 8.47 -7.77 12.06
N GLY A 481 7.84 -6.66 11.66
CA GLY A 481 6.46 -6.63 11.18
C GLY A 481 6.23 -7.34 9.84
N THR A 482 7.28 -7.83 9.15
CA THR A 482 7.18 -8.50 7.86
C THR A 482 7.93 -9.84 7.87
N GLY A 483 7.36 -10.87 7.25
CA GLY A 483 8.05 -12.11 6.88
C GLY A 483 8.29 -13.14 7.97
N ILE A 484 7.94 -12.88 9.23
CA ILE A 484 8.13 -13.82 10.33
C ILE A 484 6.79 -14.40 10.79
N THR A 485 6.85 -15.54 11.48
CA THR A 485 5.69 -16.23 12.07
C THR A 485 5.94 -16.40 13.56
N LEU A 486 5.00 -15.96 14.40
CA LEU A 486 5.12 -15.93 15.86
C LEU A 486 3.89 -16.55 16.53
N THR A 487 3.36 -17.64 15.97
CA THR A 487 2.11 -18.27 16.40
C THR A 487 2.21 -19.04 17.73
N ALA A 488 3.40 -19.16 18.31
CA ALA A 488 3.55 -19.64 19.68
C ALA A 488 2.98 -18.66 20.72
N ALA A 489 2.86 -17.38 20.36
CA ALA A 489 2.16 -16.39 21.16
C ALA A 489 0.70 -16.25 20.70
N SER A 490 -0.16 -15.84 21.63
CA SER A 490 -1.54 -15.40 21.36
C SER A 490 -1.76 -13.93 21.76
N ASN A 491 -0.74 -13.27 22.30
CA ASN A 491 -0.79 -11.90 22.77
C ASN A 491 0.25 -11.03 22.05
N VAL A 492 -0.22 -9.86 21.58
CA VAL A 492 0.61 -8.86 20.92
C VAL A 492 0.42 -7.52 21.62
N ALA A 493 1.47 -6.89 22.07
CA ALA A 493 1.43 -5.53 22.59
C ALA A 493 2.04 -4.54 21.60
N ILE A 494 1.34 -3.44 21.34
CA ILE A 494 1.84 -2.30 20.56
C ILE A 494 2.10 -1.17 21.56
N ILE A 495 3.35 -0.82 21.72
CA ILE A 495 3.76 0.22 22.67
C ILE A 495 4.14 1.55 22.01
N GLU A 496 4.38 1.53 20.71
CA GLU A 496 4.60 2.69 19.88
C GLU A 496 3.85 2.56 18.55
N PHE A 497 3.14 3.60 18.15
CA PHE A 497 2.21 3.54 17.02
C PHE A 497 2.84 4.09 15.73
N PRO A 498 2.85 3.29 14.63
CA PRO A 498 3.29 3.76 13.32
C PRO A 498 2.22 4.67 12.69
N TRP A 499 2.60 5.39 11.63
CA TRP A 499 1.69 6.26 10.87
C TRP A 499 0.76 5.54 9.89
N SER A 500 0.94 4.24 9.71
CA SER A 500 0.16 3.43 8.77
C SER A 500 -0.66 2.37 9.48
N PRO A 501 -1.99 2.33 9.28
CA PRO A 501 -2.84 1.24 9.78
C PRO A 501 -2.38 -0.11 9.27
N GLY A 502 -1.95 -0.19 7.98
CA GLY A 502 -1.46 -1.42 7.38
C GLY A 502 -0.28 -2.04 8.16
N THR A 503 0.63 -1.20 8.68
CA THR A 503 1.76 -1.67 9.49
C THR A 503 1.30 -2.29 10.83
N LEU A 504 0.28 -1.71 11.48
CA LEU A 504 -0.29 -2.29 12.71
C LEU A 504 -0.93 -3.65 12.45
N VAL A 505 -1.75 -3.72 11.40
CA VAL A 505 -2.40 -4.97 10.99
C VAL A 505 -1.35 -6.02 10.65
N GLN A 506 -0.30 -5.64 9.93
CA GLN A 506 0.81 -6.55 9.58
C GLN A 506 1.51 -7.11 10.82
N ALA A 507 1.80 -6.28 11.80
CA ALA A 507 2.43 -6.68 13.04
C ALA A 507 1.57 -7.68 13.81
N ALA A 508 0.29 -7.38 14.04
CA ALA A 508 -0.65 -8.28 14.69
C ALA A 508 -0.80 -9.62 13.95
N ASP A 509 -0.76 -9.57 12.62
CA ASP A 509 -0.88 -10.75 11.76
C ASP A 509 0.38 -11.64 11.72
N ARG A 510 1.45 -11.30 12.44
CA ARG A 510 2.57 -12.24 12.71
C ARG A 510 2.16 -13.34 13.67
N VAL A 511 1.23 -13.06 14.56
CA VAL A 511 0.67 -13.98 15.57
C VAL A 511 -0.65 -14.60 15.08
N HIS A 512 -1.52 -13.81 14.42
CA HIS A 512 -2.83 -14.25 13.92
C HIS A 512 -2.74 -14.84 12.51
N ARG A 513 -2.31 -16.10 12.41
CA ARG A 513 -2.11 -16.85 11.15
C ARG A 513 -2.83 -18.20 11.17
N ILE A 514 -2.85 -18.88 10.03
CA ILE A 514 -3.50 -20.20 9.79
C ILE A 514 -3.22 -21.23 10.89
N THR A 515 -2.01 -21.22 11.45
CA THR A 515 -1.61 -22.20 12.49
C THR A 515 -1.96 -21.76 13.92
N GLN A 516 -2.61 -20.62 14.10
CA GLN A 516 -3.02 -20.14 15.42
C GLN A 516 -4.29 -20.84 15.89
N THR A 517 -4.23 -21.45 17.06
CA THR A 517 -5.35 -22.18 17.68
C THR A 517 -5.98 -21.41 18.85
N LYS A 518 -5.28 -20.39 19.38
CA LYS A 518 -5.76 -19.56 20.48
C LYS A 518 -6.32 -18.23 19.96
N GLN A 519 -7.26 -17.67 20.69
CA GLN A 519 -7.73 -16.31 20.43
C GLN A 519 -6.58 -15.32 20.58
N VAL A 520 -6.39 -14.47 19.56
CA VAL A 520 -5.33 -13.46 19.57
C VAL A 520 -5.84 -12.17 20.18
N THR A 521 -5.13 -11.66 21.20
CA THR A 521 -5.39 -10.34 21.77
C THR A 521 -4.28 -9.36 21.39
N VAL A 522 -4.70 -8.21 20.87
CA VAL A 522 -3.81 -7.08 20.52
C VAL A 522 -4.00 -5.98 21.56
N TRP A 523 -3.00 -5.77 22.39
CA TRP A 523 -2.97 -4.77 23.44
C TRP A 523 -2.33 -3.48 22.92
N ASN A 524 -3.13 -2.43 22.72
CA ASN A 524 -2.63 -1.10 22.37
C ASN A 524 -2.37 -0.33 23.66
N LEU A 525 -1.10 -0.23 24.09
CA LEU A 525 -0.69 0.45 25.31
C LEU A 525 -0.49 1.95 25.01
N VAL A 526 -1.54 2.72 25.26
CA VAL A 526 -1.68 4.11 24.81
C VAL A 526 -1.42 5.07 25.96
N GLY A 527 -0.52 6.05 25.77
CA GLY A 527 -0.37 7.12 26.74
C GLY A 527 -1.68 7.89 26.92
N ALA A 528 -2.23 7.84 28.14
CA ALA A 528 -3.46 8.55 28.47
C ALA A 528 -3.24 10.07 28.36
N ASP A 529 -4.25 10.78 27.85
CA ASP A 529 -4.22 12.24 27.63
C ASP A 529 -3.02 12.73 26.81
N THR A 530 -2.59 11.90 25.85
CA THR A 530 -1.48 12.24 24.94
C THR A 530 -1.88 12.23 23.48
N ILE A 531 -0.97 12.69 22.62
CA ILE A 531 -1.14 12.65 21.16
C ILE A 531 -1.39 11.22 20.62
N GLU A 532 -0.99 10.18 21.36
CA GLU A 532 -1.18 8.79 20.94
C GLU A 532 -2.64 8.39 20.82
N GLU A 533 -3.51 8.90 21.68
CA GLU A 533 -4.96 8.65 21.57
C GLU A 533 -5.50 9.20 20.26
N ARG A 534 -5.13 10.43 19.91
CA ARG A 534 -5.52 11.05 18.64
C ARG A 534 -4.99 10.30 17.44
N ILE A 535 -3.74 9.83 17.51
CA ILE A 535 -3.13 9.01 16.44
C ILE A 535 -3.90 7.71 16.24
N ILE A 536 -4.25 7.01 17.31
CA ILE A 536 -5.02 5.76 17.22
C ILE A 536 -6.39 5.99 16.60
N ASP A 537 -7.12 7.00 17.04
CA ASP A 537 -8.44 7.33 16.49
C ASP A 537 -8.35 7.61 14.99
N LEU A 538 -7.31 8.31 14.56
CA LEU A 538 -7.03 8.57 13.16
C LEU A 538 -6.67 7.31 12.38
N LEU A 539 -5.86 6.42 12.96
CA LEU A 539 -5.52 5.13 12.34
C LEU A 539 -6.77 4.28 12.16
N CYS A 540 -7.67 4.24 13.15
CA CYS A 540 -8.95 3.53 13.04
C CYS A 540 -9.86 4.10 11.95
N ARG A 541 -9.92 5.44 11.78
CA ARG A 541 -10.69 6.08 10.70
C ARG A 541 -10.11 5.73 9.34
N LYS A 542 -8.79 5.78 9.16
CA LYS A 542 -8.14 5.38 7.90
C LYS A 542 -8.30 3.92 7.56
N GLU A 543 -8.23 3.04 8.54
CA GLU A 543 -8.47 1.63 8.33
C GLU A 543 -9.85 1.39 7.70
N LYS A 544 -10.88 2.13 8.13
CA LYS A 544 -12.22 2.10 7.53
C LYS A 544 -12.21 2.50 6.06
N ILE A 545 -11.50 3.55 5.66
CA ILE A 545 -11.39 4.01 4.27
C ILE A 545 -10.68 2.95 3.39
N ILE A 546 -9.60 2.38 3.89
CA ILE A 546 -8.85 1.34 3.20
C ILE A 546 -9.75 0.13 2.93
N TYR A 547 -10.51 -0.32 3.93
CA TYR A 547 -11.46 -1.43 3.78
C TYR A 547 -12.61 -1.10 2.82
N GLN A 548 -12.97 0.17 2.64
CA GLN A 548 -13.97 0.56 1.65
C GLN A 548 -13.48 0.31 0.23
N VAL A 549 -12.28 0.75 -0.09
CA VAL A 549 -11.69 0.52 -1.42
C VAL A 549 -11.43 -0.96 -1.64
N LEU A 550 -10.95 -1.68 -0.64
CA LEU A 550 -10.55 -3.07 -0.78
C LEU A 550 -11.70 -4.06 -0.61
N ASP A 551 -12.67 -3.75 0.25
CA ASP A 551 -13.74 -4.67 0.65
C ASP A 551 -15.15 -4.20 0.25
N GLY A 552 -15.30 -2.95 -0.20
CA GLY A 552 -16.56 -2.43 -0.75
C GLY A 552 -17.57 -1.91 0.29
N LYS A 553 -17.14 -1.39 1.45
CA LYS A 553 -18.01 -0.76 2.47
C LYS A 553 -18.03 0.76 2.34
N LYS A 554 -19.16 1.43 2.66
CA LYS A 554 -19.36 2.89 2.47
C LYS A 554 -18.72 3.77 3.56
N ASP A 555 -18.24 4.95 3.13
CA ASP A 555 -17.94 6.27 3.72
C ASP A 555 -16.66 6.51 4.55
N ILE A 556 -15.89 7.50 4.19
CA ILE A 556 -15.47 8.82 4.76
C ILE A 556 -14.10 9.26 4.24
N ASP A 557 -14.00 10.56 3.97
CA ASP A 557 -12.89 11.31 3.37
C ASP A 557 -11.98 11.89 4.47
N SER A 558 -10.63 11.77 4.37
CA SER A 558 -9.65 12.80 4.82
C SER A 558 -8.19 12.33 5.00
N SER A 559 -7.25 13.29 5.02
CA SER A 559 -5.81 13.05 5.26
C SER A 559 -5.51 13.06 6.76
N ILE A 560 -4.80 12.05 7.30
CA ILE A 560 -4.48 11.91 8.74
C ILE A 560 -3.82 13.14 9.33
N PHE A 561 -2.90 13.76 8.59
CA PHE A 561 -2.12 14.88 9.09
C PHE A 561 -3.01 16.11 9.34
N ASN A 562 -3.87 16.44 8.37
CA ASN A 562 -4.81 17.55 8.51
C ASN A 562 -5.86 17.26 9.60
N ASP A 563 -6.30 15.99 9.73
CA ASP A 563 -7.24 15.60 10.77
C ASP A 563 -6.61 15.63 12.17
N LEU A 564 -5.33 15.26 12.30
CA LEU A 564 -4.62 15.39 13.55
C LEU A 564 -4.53 16.85 13.98
N ILE A 565 -4.17 17.75 13.07
CA ILE A 565 -4.12 19.19 13.36
C ILE A 565 -5.51 19.73 13.73
N LYS A 566 -6.55 19.37 12.96
CA LYS A 566 -7.93 19.76 13.26
C LYS A 566 -8.41 19.24 14.62
N SER A 567 -7.91 18.10 15.08
CA SER A 567 -8.28 17.53 16.39
C SER A 567 -7.81 18.38 17.57
N TYR A 568 -6.85 19.29 17.36
CA TYR A 568 -6.45 20.27 18.37
C TYR A 568 -7.40 21.47 18.47
N LYS A 569 -8.54 21.47 17.72
CA LYS A 569 -9.57 22.53 17.74
C LYS A 569 -8.97 23.93 17.60
N LEU A 570 -8.11 24.11 16.61
CA LEU A 570 -7.49 25.40 16.26
C LEU A 570 -8.45 26.23 15.41
#